data_0df0c46b1443ed87f9301a1c571b7392
#
_entry.id   0df0c46b1443ed87f9301a1c571b7392
#
_cell.length_a   1.000
_cell.length_b   1.000
_cell.length_c   1.000
_cell.angle_alpha   90.00
_cell.angle_beta   90.00
_cell.angle_gamma   90.00
#
_symmetry.space_group_name_H-M   'P 1'
#
loop_
_entity.id
_entity.type
_entity.pdbx_description
1 polymer ?
#
loop_
_entity_poly.entity_id
_entity_poly.type
_entity_poly.pdbx_seq_one_letter_code
_entity_poly.pdbx_strand_id
1 'polypeptide(L)'
;GTALASTAAQHERGEKNDAGALERAERAALTRVAGLSTELEDVSEVEYRQIRLEKVVLIGIYSGNAQEAEYSLRELAALAETAGSQVLDALLQRRDTPDPATYLGSGKAKELAQIVADTGADTVIADCDLAPSQRRALEDVVKVKVVDRTALILDIFAQHAKSREGKAQVELAQLEYLLPRLRGWGESMSRQAGGRVAAGQGIGSRGPGETKIELDRRRIRDRMAKLRREIKAMAPARETKRGSRQRGAIASVAIAGYTNAGKSSLLNAITGAQIMVQDALFATLDPTVRRASTPDGRVYTLTDTVGFVRNLPHELIEAFRSTLEEVAQADLILHVVDAAHPDPVGQISAVRQVLADIDGVENIPELVVFNKADLADPVDLVGLRTREPNSVVVSAYTGKGIEQLVERIAQLLPRPEVMVDLILPYSRGDLLARVHEDGDIEILEYVEAGTHLRARVHPGLASALKQAALAGSGTRGADRGGVEPN
;
A
#
# COMPACT_ATOMS: atom_id res chain seq x y z
N GLY A 1 27.22 69.52 6.04
CA GLY A 1 27.51 68.07 6.17
C GLY A 1 26.31 67.25 6.71
N THR A 2 25.17 67.89 7.04
CA THR A 2 24.01 67.19 7.65
C THR A 2 22.83 66.94 6.72
N ALA A 3 22.84 67.46 5.48
CA ALA A 3 21.72 67.25 4.53
C ALA A 3 21.90 66.01 3.64
N LEU A 4 23.12 65.54 3.40
CA LEU A 4 23.39 64.36 2.60
C LEU A 4 23.21 63.03 3.36
N ALA A 5 23.33 63.02 4.68
CA ALA A 5 23.10 61.82 5.52
C ALA A 5 21.59 61.50 5.72
N SER A 6 20.72 62.52 5.63
CA SER A 6 19.28 62.39 5.77
C SER A 6 18.63 61.78 4.50
N THR A 7 19.14 62.05 3.32
CA THR A 7 18.63 61.53 2.05
C THR A 7 19.04 60.08 1.83
N ALA A 8 20.21 59.67 2.28
CA ALA A 8 20.65 58.27 2.19
C ALA A 8 19.84 57.36 3.13
N ALA A 9 19.55 57.82 4.35
CA ALA A 9 18.73 57.03 5.33
C ALA A 9 17.25 56.96 4.94
N GLN A 10 16.73 57.89 4.15
CA GLN A 10 15.37 57.83 3.61
C GLN A 10 15.30 56.91 2.38
N HIS A 11 16.37 56.84 1.57
CA HIS A 11 16.45 55.96 0.42
C HIS A 11 16.58 54.47 0.85
N GLU A 12 17.42 54.18 1.84
CA GLU A 12 17.53 52.81 2.41
C GLU A 12 16.27 52.31 3.13
N ARG A 13 15.46 53.24 3.74
CA ARG A 13 14.17 52.85 4.33
C ARG A 13 13.08 52.61 3.25
N GLY A 14 13.15 53.32 2.12
CA GLY A 14 12.27 53.14 0.98
C GLY A 14 12.53 51.76 0.31
N GLU A 15 13.78 51.44 0.06
CA GLU A 15 14.14 50.15 -0.59
C GLU A 15 13.86 48.94 0.30
N LYS A 16 14.06 49.03 1.63
CA LYS A 16 13.70 47.92 2.56
C LYS A 16 12.18 47.69 2.70
N ASN A 17 11.39 48.77 2.58
CA ASN A 17 9.92 48.62 2.58
C ASN A 17 9.39 48.11 1.24
N ASP A 18 10.01 48.47 0.13
CA ASP A 18 9.64 47.96 -1.20
C ASP A 18 10.03 46.47 -1.38
N ALA A 19 11.20 46.05 -0.89
CA ALA A 19 11.61 44.64 -0.94
C ALA A 19 10.68 43.76 -0.12
N GLY A 20 10.29 44.20 1.07
CA GLY A 20 9.32 43.46 1.91
C GLY A 20 7.88 43.49 1.40
N ALA A 21 7.52 44.50 0.58
CA ALA A 21 6.24 44.56 -0.12
C ALA A 21 6.26 43.66 -1.38
N LEU A 22 7.37 43.64 -2.10
CA LEU A 22 7.59 42.73 -3.24
C LEU A 22 7.59 41.25 -2.78
N GLU A 23 8.31 40.91 -1.70
CA GLU A 23 8.30 39.54 -1.16
C GLU A 23 6.92 39.09 -0.70
N ARG A 24 6.13 40.00 -0.11
CA ARG A 24 4.74 39.72 0.25
C ARG A 24 3.84 39.60 -0.98
N ALA A 25 4.07 40.41 -2.00
CA ALA A 25 3.36 40.33 -3.28
C ALA A 25 3.75 39.07 -4.08
N GLU A 26 5.01 38.66 -4.07
CA GLU A 26 5.47 37.41 -4.67
C GLU A 26 4.93 36.17 -3.95
N ARG A 27 4.90 36.15 -2.62
CA ARG A 27 4.23 35.09 -1.85
C ARG A 27 2.73 35.04 -2.11
N ALA A 28 2.07 36.19 -2.23
CA ALA A 28 0.65 36.27 -2.58
C ALA A 28 0.40 35.88 -4.06
N ALA A 29 1.32 36.20 -4.96
CA ALA A 29 1.22 35.84 -6.38
C ALA A 29 1.48 34.35 -6.63
N LEU A 30 2.44 33.73 -5.92
CA LEU A 30 2.69 32.27 -5.95
C LEU A 30 1.52 31.49 -5.37
N THR A 31 0.85 32.03 -4.34
CA THR A 31 -0.38 31.46 -3.80
C THR A 31 -1.57 31.60 -4.76
N ARG A 32 -1.58 32.64 -5.62
CA ARG A 32 -2.64 32.83 -6.63
C ARG A 32 -2.46 32.01 -7.91
N VAL A 33 -1.23 31.65 -8.29
CA VAL A 33 -0.95 30.79 -9.45
C VAL A 33 -1.22 29.31 -9.18
N ALA A 34 -1.10 28.87 -7.93
CA ALA A 34 -1.64 27.58 -7.44
C ALA A 34 -3.19 27.52 -7.47
N GLY A 35 -3.84 28.65 -7.68
CA GLY A 35 -5.24 28.95 -7.41
C GLY A 35 -6.27 28.55 -8.44
N LEU A 36 -6.08 27.53 -9.26
CA LEU A 36 -7.21 26.87 -9.96
C LEU A 36 -7.88 25.81 -9.07
N SER A 37 -7.30 25.52 -7.91
CA SER A 37 -7.85 24.63 -6.88
C SER A 37 -8.02 25.32 -5.51
N THR A 38 -7.88 26.64 -5.42
CA THR A 38 -7.83 27.38 -4.14
C THR A 38 -9.04 27.19 -3.24
N GLU A 39 -10.22 26.88 -3.79
CA GLU A 39 -11.39 26.62 -2.93
C GLU A 39 -11.45 25.17 -2.42
N LEU A 40 -10.85 24.21 -3.13
CA LEU A 40 -10.61 22.85 -2.66
C LEU A 40 -9.34 22.76 -1.78
N GLU A 41 -8.32 23.57 -2.09
CA GLU A 41 -7.11 23.72 -1.28
C GLU A 41 -7.43 24.38 0.06
N ASP A 42 -8.36 25.36 0.13
CA ASP A 42 -8.80 25.95 1.40
C ASP A 42 -9.55 24.96 2.30
N VAL A 43 -10.32 24.04 1.75
CA VAL A 43 -11.00 22.99 2.52
C VAL A 43 -10.07 21.83 2.83
N SER A 44 -9.15 21.49 1.91
CA SER A 44 -8.09 20.53 2.14
C SER A 44 -6.90 21.12 2.90
N GLU A 45 -6.57 22.41 2.73
CA GLU A 45 -5.50 23.08 3.47
C GLU A 45 -5.73 23.16 4.97
N VAL A 46 -6.97 23.21 5.42
CA VAL A 46 -7.27 23.18 6.86
C VAL A 46 -7.10 21.78 7.47
N GLU A 47 -7.29 20.71 6.67
CA GLU A 47 -7.13 19.33 7.15
C GLU A 47 -5.95 18.56 6.53
N TYR A 48 -5.44 18.99 5.37
CA TYR A 48 -4.38 18.30 4.60
C TYR A 48 -3.17 19.17 4.22
N ARG A 49 -2.96 20.32 4.84
CA ARG A 49 -1.58 20.82 4.90
C ARG A 49 -0.76 19.67 5.42
N GLN A 50 0.26 19.28 4.63
CA GLN A 50 1.29 18.32 5.06
C GLN A 50 1.46 18.49 6.56
N ILE A 51 0.92 17.53 7.30
CA ILE A 51 1.01 17.55 8.74
C ILE A 51 2.51 17.48 9.02
N ARG A 52 3.18 18.61 9.25
CA ARG A 52 4.50 18.60 9.85
C ARG A 52 4.27 18.21 11.29
N LEU A 53 4.11 16.92 11.50
CA LEU A 53 3.99 16.31 12.81
C LEU A 53 5.40 16.28 13.40
N GLU A 54 5.88 17.42 13.92
CA GLU A 54 7.23 17.48 14.44
C GLU A 54 7.32 16.78 15.79
N LYS A 55 6.36 17.00 16.71
CA LYS A 55 6.36 16.45 18.07
C LYS A 55 4.98 15.98 18.47
N VAL A 56 4.86 14.70 18.79
CA VAL A 56 3.55 14.09 19.00
C VAL A 56 3.44 13.37 20.35
N VAL A 57 2.23 13.39 20.92
CA VAL A 57 1.82 12.54 22.03
C VAL A 57 0.77 11.55 21.52
N LEU A 58 0.93 10.29 21.86
CA LEU A 58 0.02 9.22 21.46
C LEU A 58 -1.01 8.95 22.56
N ILE A 59 -2.24 8.64 22.14
CA ILE A 59 -3.30 8.25 23.06
C ILE A 59 -4.03 7.00 22.60
N GLY A 60 -4.42 6.15 23.54
CA GLY A 60 -5.22 4.96 23.29
C GLY A 60 -6.12 4.61 24.46
N ILE A 61 -7.17 3.84 24.17
CA ILE A 61 -8.03 3.23 25.21
C ILE A 61 -8.03 1.71 25.01
N TYR A 62 -8.27 0.97 26.11
CA TYR A 62 -8.42 -0.48 26.05
C TYR A 62 -9.42 -0.98 27.08
N SER A 63 -10.13 -2.07 26.74
CA SER A 63 -11.09 -2.72 27.64
C SER A 63 -10.63 -4.10 28.12
N GLY A 64 -9.70 -4.73 27.42
CA GLY A 64 -9.24 -6.07 27.70
C GLY A 64 -7.78 -6.13 28.14
N ASN A 65 -6.96 -6.75 27.30
CA ASN A 65 -5.54 -6.97 27.55
C ASN A 65 -4.73 -5.68 27.34
N ALA A 66 -4.10 -5.20 28.39
CA ALA A 66 -3.23 -4.02 28.35
C ALA A 66 -2.02 -4.23 27.42
N GLN A 67 -1.52 -5.46 27.31
CA GLN A 67 -0.37 -5.79 26.49
C GLN A 67 -0.66 -5.62 24.98
N GLU A 68 -1.88 -6.00 24.55
CA GLU A 68 -2.31 -5.77 23.17
C GLU A 68 -2.44 -4.28 22.85
N ALA A 69 -2.93 -3.47 23.81
CA ALA A 69 -3.01 -2.03 23.67
C ALA A 69 -1.61 -1.38 23.59
N GLU A 70 -0.65 -1.89 24.36
CA GLU A 70 0.74 -1.43 24.25
C GLU A 70 1.35 -1.77 22.89
N TYR A 71 1.09 -2.95 22.34
CA TYR A 71 1.56 -3.32 21.00
C TYR A 71 0.93 -2.41 19.92
N SER A 72 -0.37 -2.13 20.04
CA SER A 72 -1.05 -1.20 19.14
C SER A 72 -0.45 0.21 19.22
N LEU A 73 -0.15 0.68 20.41
CA LEU A 73 0.44 2.01 20.60
C LEU A 73 1.89 2.09 20.12
N ARG A 74 2.67 1.01 20.25
CA ARG A 74 4.03 0.91 19.67
C ARG A 74 3.96 0.91 18.14
N GLU A 75 2.98 0.24 17.55
CA GLU A 75 2.75 0.29 16.10
C GLU A 75 2.37 1.71 15.66
N LEU A 76 1.50 2.40 16.42
CA LEU A 76 1.15 3.79 16.16
C LEU A 76 2.38 4.71 16.25
N ALA A 77 3.29 4.47 17.20
CA ALA A 77 4.56 5.19 17.29
C ALA A 77 5.41 4.99 16.04
N ALA A 78 5.56 3.77 15.56
CA ALA A 78 6.29 3.48 14.33
C ALA A 78 5.64 4.10 13.08
N LEU A 79 4.30 4.18 13.03
CA LEU A 79 3.57 4.92 12.00
C LEU A 79 3.87 6.42 12.07
N ALA A 80 3.84 7.01 13.25
CA ALA A 80 4.15 8.43 13.46
C ALA A 80 5.59 8.76 13.05
N GLU A 81 6.56 7.94 13.43
CA GLU A 81 7.97 8.06 13.02
C GLU A 81 8.12 7.93 11.50
N THR A 82 7.41 7.01 10.86
CA THR A 82 7.38 6.86 9.39
C THR A 82 6.83 8.12 8.72
N ALA A 83 5.87 8.80 9.32
CA ALA A 83 5.35 10.08 8.85
C ALA A 83 6.30 11.27 9.10
N GLY A 84 7.44 11.04 9.77
CA GLY A 84 8.43 12.06 10.07
C GLY A 84 8.24 12.76 11.43
N SER A 85 7.43 12.19 12.32
CA SER A 85 7.14 12.75 13.65
C SER A 85 8.07 12.21 14.71
N GLN A 86 8.31 13.00 15.76
CA GLN A 86 8.98 12.56 16.98
C GLN A 86 7.95 12.25 18.06
N VAL A 87 7.88 11.02 18.53
CA VAL A 87 7.02 10.62 19.64
C VAL A 87 7.65 11.04 20.96
N LEU A 88 6.97 11.90 21.72
CA LEU A 88 7.45 12.41 23.01
C LEU A 88 6.92 11.61 24.18
N ASP A 89 5.66 11.18 24.12
CA ASP A 89 4.99 10.44 25.19
C ASP A 89 3.78 9.65 24.65
N ALA A 90 3.27 8.73 25.46
CA ALA A 90 2.14 7.89 25.13
C ALA A 90 1.25 7.64 26.35
N LEU A 91 -0.06 7.78 26.17
CA LEU A 91 -1.06 7.65 27.22
C LEU A 91 -2.07 6.54 26.90
N LEU A 92 -2.22 5.57 27.79
CA LEU A 92 -3.25 4.53 27.73
C LEU A 92 -4.26 4.71 28.87
N GLN A 93 -5.53 4.61 28.52
CA GLN A 93 -6.61 4.59 29.51
C GLN A 93 -7.38 3.28 29.43
N ARG A 94 -7.54 2.59 30.58
CA ARG A 94 -8.47 1.48 30.68
C ARG A 94 -9.90 2.00 30.68
N ARG A 95 -10.69 1.59 29.67
CA ARG A 95 -12.06 2.04 29.50
C ARG A 95 -12.80 1.07 28.56
N ASP A 96 -14.01 0.66 28.93
CA ASP A 96 -14.77 -0.32 28.12
C ASP A 96 -15.33 0.28 26.83
N THR A 97 -15.63 1.57 26.84
CA THR A 97 -16.11 2.31 25.67
C THR A 97 -15.48 3.69 25.58
N PRO A 98 -15.21 4.22 24.38
CA PRO A 98 -14.75 5.59 24.21
C PRO A 98 -15.72 6.59 24.85
N ASP A 99 -15.19 7.68 25.40
CA ASP A 99 -16.02 8.76 25.85
C ASP A 99 -16.71 9.42 24.64
N PRO A 100 -18.04 9.62 24.68
CA PRO A 100 -18.77 10.20 23.55
C PRO A 100 -18.34 11.63 23.20
N ALA A 101 -17.84 12.39 24.19
CA ALA A 101 -17.42 13.77 23.99
C ALA A 101 -15.94 13.88 23.63
N THR A 102 -15.06 13.28 24.41
CA THR A 102 -13.61 13.54 24.34
C THR A 102 -12.77 12.30 24.05
N TYR A 103 -13.38 11.15 23.70
CA TYR A 103 -12.71 9.87 23.51
C TYR A 103 -12.08 9.32 24.80
N LEU A 104 -11.23 10.10 25.46
CA LEU A 104 -10.76 9.85 26.84
C LEU A 104 -11.78 10.37 27.85
N GLY A 105 -11.79 9.83 29.08
CA GLY A 105 -12.56 10.46 30.15
C GLY A 105 -12.06 11.87 30.47
N SER A 106 -12.96 12.75 30.94
CA SER A 106 -12.67 14.19 31.18
C SER A 106 -11.42 14.44 32.04
N GLY A 107 -11.17 13.61 33.06
CA GLY A 107 -9.97 13.68 33.90
C GLY A 107 -8.69 13.38 33.10
N LYS A 108 -8.72 12.32 32.24
CA LYS A 108 -7.59 11.96 31.41
C LYS A 108 -7.35 12.95 30.25
N ALA A 109 -8.38 13.57 29.72
CA ALA A 109 -8.24 14.64 28.74
C ALA A 109 -7.51 15.85 29.32
N LYS A 110 -7.74 16.19 30.59
CA LYS A 110 -7.00 17.25 31.29
C LYS A 110 -5.56 16.86 31.59
N GLU A 111 -5.32 15.61 32.00
CA GLU A 111 -3.97 15.06 32.18
C GLU A 111 -3.19 15.11 30.88
N LEU A 112 -3.82 14.71 29.75
CA LEU A 112 -3.25 14.82 28.42
C LEU A 112 -2.90 16.28 28.06
N ALA A 113 -3.77 17.25 28.36
CA ALA A 113 -3.51 18.67 28.13
C ALA A 113 -2.26 19.14 28.89
N GLN A 114 -2.06 18.66 30.12
CA GLN A 114 -0.87 18.95 30.90
C GLN A 114 0.39 18.33 30.30
N ILE A 115 0.32 17.05 29.90
CA ILE A 115 1.44 16.36 29.23
C ILE A 115 1.83 17.08 27.94
N VAL A 116 0.86 17.48 27.12
CA VAL A 116 1.09 18.25 25.88
C VAL A 116 1.80 19.58 26.18
N ALA A 117 1.35 20.31 27.23
CA ALA A 117 1.98 21.55 27.62
C ALA A 117 3.42 21.34 28.13
N ASP A 118 3.64 20.35 28.98
CA ASP A 118 4.93 20.06 29.61
C ASP A 118 5.97 19.55 28.61
N THR A 119 5.54 18.70 27.62
CA THR A 119 6.41 18.15 26.59
C THR A 119 6.64 19.09 25.42
N GLY A 120 5.79 20.09 25.23
CA GLY A 120 5.80 20.97 24.07
C GLY A 120 5.39 20.26 22.79
N ALA A 121 4.53 19.24 22.88
CA ALA A 121 3.95 18.58 21.73
C ALA A 121 3.04 19.51 20.95
N ASP A 122 3.05 19.41 19.63
CA ASP A 122 2.22 20.20 18.72
C ASP A 122 1.02 19.42 18.16
N THR A 123 1.01 18.11 18.35
CA THR A 123 -0.04 17.22 17.85
C THR A 123 -0.28 16.05 18.80
N VAL A 124 -1.53 15.62 18.91
CA VAL A 124 -1.95 14.38 19.58
C VAL A 124 -2.44 13.39 18.52
N ILE A 125 -1.99 12.13 18.60
CA ILE A 125 -2.44 11.08 17.70
C ILE A 125 -3.21 10.01 18.50
N ALA A 126 -4.45 9.73 18.07
CA ALA A 126 -5.30 8.72 18.69
C ALA A 126 -5.19 7.36 17.97
N ASP A 127 -5.11 6.27 18.73
CA ASP A 127 -5.02 4.90 18.24
C ASP A 127 -6.37 4.31 17.83
N CYS A 128 -7.21 5.10 17.20
CA CYS A 128 -8.53 4.72 16.69
C CYS A 128 -9.03 5.75 15.68
N ASP A 129 -10.20 5.49 15.12
CA ASP A 129 -10.95 6.49 14.37
C ASP A 129 -11.74 7.39 15.35
N LEU A 130 -11.57 8.69 15.21
CA LEU A 130 -12.30 9.67 16.01
C LEU A 130 -13.51 10.20 15.26
N ALA A 131 -14.65 10.26 15.97
CA ALA A 131 -15.78 11.04 15.47
C ALA A 131 -15.38 12.53 15.37
N PRO A 132 -15.89 13.28 14.40
CA PRO A 132 -15.58 14.71 14.24
C PRO A 132 -15.84 15.54 15.49
N SER A 133 -16.89 15.20 16.26
CA SER A 133 -17.21 15.84 17.55
C SER A 133 -16.18 15.54 18.62
N GLN A 134 -15.73 14.28 18.72
CA GLN A 134 -14.70 13.87 19.69
C GLN A 134 -13.37 14.56 19.41
N ARG A 135 -12.95 14.60 18.14
CA ARG A 135 -11.71 15.27 17.72
C ARG A 135 -11.72 16.74 18.18
N ARG A 136 -12.78 17.48 17.88
CA ARG A 136 -12.90 18.90 18.24
C ARG A 136 -12.92 19.12 19.74
N ALA A 137 -13.73 18.34 20.45
CA ALA A 137 -13.81 18.47 21.90
C ALA A 137 -12.45 18.18 22.57
N LEU A 138 -11.70 17.22 22.02
CA LEU A 138 -10.35 16.94 22.50
C LEU A 138 -9.37 18.06 22.13
N GLU A 139 -9.39 18.60 20.90
CA GLU A 139 -8.61 19.78 20.47
C GLU A 139 -8.90 20.99 21.36
N ASP A 140 -10.16 21.19 21.75
CA ASP A 140 -10.56 22.29 22.68
C ASP A 140 -9.95 22.13 24.06
N VAL A 141 -9.71 20.91 24.53
CA VAL A 141 -9.08 20.63 25.81
C VAL A 141 -7.57 20.73 25.72
N VAL A 142 -6.95 20.05 24.75
CA VAL A 142 -5.47 19.93 24.64
C VAL A 142 -4.81 21.14 23.98
N LYS A 143 -5.58 21.99 23.27
CA LYS A 143 -5.13 23.20 22.56
C LYS A 143 -4.09 22.97 21.45
N VAL A 144 -3.94 21.74 21.01
CA VAL A 144 -3.13 21.35 19.86
C VAL A 144 -3.96 20.50 18.90
N LYS A 145 -3.45 20.25 17.71
CA LYS A 145 -4.12 19.46 16.70
C LYS A 145 -4.28 18.01 17.17
N VAL A 146 -5.42 17.41 16.87
CA VAL A 146 -5.69 15.99 17.12
C VAL A 146 -5.90 15.28 15.78
N VAL A 147 -5.17 14.19 15.60
CA VAL A 147 -5.19 13.34 14.40
C VAL A 147 -5.55 11.93 14.84
N ASP A 148 -6.32 11.22 14.05
CA ASP A 148 -6.59 9.81 14.28
C ASP A 148 -5.67 8.90 13.45
N ARG A 149 -5.68 7.61 13.79
CA ARG A 149 -4.86 6.58 13.13
C ARG A 149 -5.09 6.54 11.61
N THR A 150 -6.34 6.66 11.17
CA THR A 150 -6.70 6.64 9.74
C THR A 150 -6.10 7.82 8.99
N ALA A 151 -6.20 9.04 9.52
CA ALA A 151 -5.59 10.20 8.91
C ALA A 151 -4.07 10.09 8.82
N LEU A 152 -3.41 9.55 9.86
CA LEU A 152 -1.97 9.31 9.86
C LEU A 152 -1.56 8.32 8.76
N ILE A 153 -2.26 7.20 8.62
CA ILE A 153 -1.99 6.20 7.58
C ILE A 153 -2.19 6.81 6.19
N LEU A 154 -3.26 7.57 5.98
CA LEU A 154 -3.53 8.26 4.71
C LEU A 154 -2.42 9.26 4.35
N ASP A 155 -1.85 9.95 5.31
CA ASP A 155 -0.72 10.86 5.10
C ASP A 155 0.55 10.10 4.69
N ILE A 156 0.87 8.98 5.36
CA ILE A 156 1.99 8.11 4.98
C ILE A 156 1.82 7.61 3.54
N PHE A 157 0.62 7.17 3.17
CA PHE A 157 0.34 6.72 1.81
C PHE A 157 0.49 7.84 0.78
N ALA A 158 0.06 9.06 1.10
CA ALA A 158 0.23 10.21 0.22
C ALA A 158 1.71 10.53 -0.05
N GLN A 159 2.57 10.35 0.96
CA GLN A 159 4.01 10.54 0.83
C GLN A 159 4.69 9.44 0.00
N HIS A 160 4.20 8.19 0.08
CA HIS A 160 4.82 7.04 -0.56
C HIS A 160 4.26 6.69 -1.95
N ALA A 161 3.09 7.18 -2.33
CA ALA A 161 2.49 6.96 -3.65
C ALA A 161 3.34 7.57 -4.76
N LYS A 162 3.92 6.73 -5.63
CA LYS A 162 4.77 7.15 -6.76
C LYS A 162 4.03 7.05 -8.08
N SER A 163 3.26 5.98 -8.29
CA SER A 163 2.51 5.77 -9.52
C SER A 163 1.33 6.73 -9.65
N ARG A 164 0.93 7.01 -10.87
CA ARG A 164 -0.28 7.81 -11.14
C ARG A 164 -1.52 7.15 -10.55
N GLU A 165 -1.60 5.84 -10.62
CA GLU A 165 -2.71 5.07 -10.07
C GLU A 165 -2.72 5.13 -8.55
N GLY A 166 -1.58 4.84 -7.89
CA GLY A 166 -1.44 4.93 -6.44
C GLY A 166 -1.81 6.32 -5.90
N LYS A 167 -1.37 7.39 -6.55
CA LYS A 167 -1.74 8.76 -6.19
C LYS A 167 -3.25 9.00 -6.29
N ALA A 168 -3.89 8.52 -7.37
CA ALA A 168 -5.33 8.67 -7.54
C ALA A 168 -6.12 7.87 -6.50
N GLN A 169 -5.65 6.69 -6.15
CA GLN A 169 -6.25 5.83 -5.11
C GLN A 169 -6.14 6.47 -3.73
N VAL A 170 -4.96 6.98 -3.37
CA VAL A 170 -4.75 7.68 -2.09
C VAL A 170 -5.61 8.94 -2.00
N GLU A 171 -5.64 9.76 -3.04
CA GLU A 171 -6.48 10.97 -3.07
C GLU A 171 -7.97 10.61 -2.91
N LEU A 172 -8.43 9.54 -3.56
CA LEU A 172 -9.80 9.05 -3.42
C LEU A 172 -10.10 8.65 -1.97
N ALA A 173 -9.23 7.87 -1.33
CA ALA A 173 -9.37 7.46 0.06
C ALA A 173 -9.38 8.66 1.02
N GLN A 174 -8.51 9.65 0.78
CA GLN A 174 -8.50 10.90 1.55
C GLN A 174 -9.83 11.65 1.45
N LEU A 175 -10.39 11.76 0.26
CA LEU A 175 -11.68 12.42 0.04
C LEU A 175 -12.85 11.63 0.66
N GLU A 176 -12.81 10.31 0.63
CA GLU A 176 -13.79 9.43 1.29
C GLU A 176 -13.75 9.60 2.81
N TYR A 177 -12.56 9.67 3.38
CA TYR A 177 -12.36 9.95 4.81
C TYR A 177 -12.85 11.36 5.19
N LEU A 178 -12.60 12.35 4.35
CA LEU A 178 -12.94 13.77 4.61
C LEU A 178 -14.44 14.03 4.50
N LEU A 179 -15.11 13.46 3.49
CA LEU A 179 -16.51 13.78 3.14
C LEU A 179 -17.51 13.69 4.31
N PRO A 180 -17.54 12.63 5.14
CA PRO A 180 -18.42 12.56 6.30
C PRO A 180 -18.03 13.58 7.41
N ARG A 181 -16.76 13.95 7.48
CA ARG A 181 -16.22 14.86 8.50
C ARG A 181 -16.54 16.33 8.25
N LEU A 182 -16.91 16.70 7.03
CA LEU A 182 -17.40 18.05 6.70
C LEU A 182 -18.78 18.37 7.31
N ARG A 183 -19.56 17.39 7.73
CA ARG A 183 -20.89 17.61 8.34
C ARG A 183 -20.84 18.39 9.65
N GLY A 184 -19.80 18.24 10.42
CA GLY A 184 -19.69 18.91 11.72
C GLY A 184 -19.25 20.38 11.68
N TRP A 185 -18.73 20.88 10.56
CA TRP A 185 -18.24 22.26 10.43
C TRP A 185 -19.37 23.28 10.24
N GLY A 186 -20.46 22.91 9.56
CA GLY A 186 -21.62 23.79 9.33
C GLY A 186 -22.36 24.19 10.59
N GLU A 187 -22.49 23.25 11.53
CA GLU A 187 -23.19 23.52 12.79
C GLU A 187 -22.41 24.47 13.73
N SER A 188 -21.08 24.42 13.70
CA SER A 188 -20.28 25.35 14.55
C SER A 188 -20.22 26.76 13.99
N MET A 189 -20.13 26.91 12.65
CA MET A 189 -20.18 28.23 12.00
C MET A 189 -21.60 28.86 12.08
N SER A 190 -22.65 28.04 12.00
CA SER A 190 -24.02 28.52 12.17
C SER A 190 -24.28 29.05 13.60
N ARG A 191 -23.69 28.42 14.63
CA ARG A 191 -23.79 28.93 16.02
C ARG A 191 -23.01 30.24 16.26
N GLN A 192 -21.86 30.43 15.59
CA GLN A 192 -21.07 31.66 15.67
C GLN A 192 -21.71 32.80 14.86
N ALA A 193 -22.34 32.51 13.74
CA ALA A 193 -23.05 33.51 12.95
C ALA A 193 -24.45 33.85 13.51
N GLY A 194 -25.05 32.94 14.31
CA GLY A 194 -26.39 33.12 14.92
C GLY A 194 -26.47 34.04 16.12
N GLY A 195 -25.38 34.65 16.59
CA GLY A 195 -25.31 35.45 17.80
C GLY A 195 -25.91 36.87 17.71
N ARG A 196 -26.37 37.36 16.58
CA ARG A 196 -26.98 38.66 16.42
C ARG A 196 -27.82 38.82 15.16
N VAL A 197 -28.98 38.25 15.10
CA VAL A 197 -30.05 38.83 14.26
C VAL A 197 -31.38 38.73 14.98
N ALA A 198 -31.90 39.93 15.32
CA ALA A 198 -33.20 40.14 15.92
C ALA A 198 -34.31 39.55 15.08
N ALA A 199 -35.39 39.17 15.77
CA ALA A 199 -36.64 38.69 15.24
C ALA A 199 -37.15 39.49 14.02
N GLY A 200 -37.43 38.79 12.93
CA GLY A 200 -38.09 39.36 11.76
C GLY A 200 -38.13 38.41 10.56
N GLN A 201 -39.20 37.63 10.46
CA GLN A 201 -39.82 37.06 9.25
C GLN A 201 -38.89 36.48 8.17
N GLY A 202 -39.00 35.16 7.96
CA GLY A 202 -38.54 34.51 6.77
C GLY A 202 -38.23 33.03 6.97
N ILE A 203 -39.23 32.16 6.82
CA ILE A 203 -39.03 30.73 6.66
C ILE A 203 -38.24 30.53 5.36
N GLY A 204 -36.95 30.19 5.45
CA GLY A 204 -36.20 29.71 4.29
C GLY A 204 -34.83 30.31 3.99
N SER A 205 -34.20 31.11 4.84
CA SER A 205 -32.81 31.51 4.58
C SER A 205 -31.84 30.47 5.14
N ARG A 206 -31.37 29.57 4.29
CA ARG A 206 -30.16 28.78 4.55
C ARG A 206 -29.01 29.77 4.81
N GLY A 207 -28.34 29.67 5.97
CA GLY A 207 -27.23 30.55 6.30
C GLY A 207 -26.08 30.41 5.27
N PRO A 208 -25.29 31.49 5.04
CA PRO A 208 -24.20 31.48 4.05
C PRO A 208 -23.17 30.37 4.29
N GLY A 209 -23.07 29.83 5.52
CA GLY A 209 -22.20 28.68 5.84
C GLY A 209 -22.72 27.35 5.33
N GLU A 210 -24.05 27.10 5.34
CA GLU A 210 -24.62 25.86 4.79
C GLU A 210 -24.42 25.76 3.29
N THR A 211 -24.55 26.87 2.57
CA THR A 211 -24.37 26.90 1.11
C THR A 211 -22.91 26.62 0.72
N LYS A 212 -21.95 27.12 1.48
CA LYS A 212 -20.53 26.88 1.24
C LYS A 212 -20.21 25.39 1.43
N ILE A 213 -20.66 24.78 2.50
CA ILE A 213 -20.45 23.35 2.78
C ILE A 213 -21.12 22.45 1.76
N GLU A 214 -22.31 22.77 1.31
CA GLU A 214 -22.98 22.02 0.24
C GLU A 214 -22.21 22.10 -1.09
N LEU A 215 -21.64 23.25 -1.43
CA LEU A 215 -20.79 23.42 -2.60
C LEU A 215 -19.49 22.62 -2.48
N ASP A 216 -18.83 22.67 -1.34
CA ASP A 216 -17.58 21.92 -1.10
C ASP A 216 -17.83 20.40 -1.15
N ARG A 217 -18.93 19.92 -0.58
CA ARG A 217 -19.36 18.52 -0.69
C ARG A 217 -19.61 18.10 -2.12
N ARG A 218 -20.26 18.97 -2.92
CA ARG A 218 -20.51 18.70 -4.33
C ARG A 218 -19.18 18.59 -5.09
N ARG A 219 -18.27 19.53 -4.88
CA ARG A 219 -16.93 19.51 -5.50
C ARG A 219 -16.14 18.27 -5.13
N ILE A 220 -16.15 17.86 -3.86
CA ILE A 220 -15.49 16.63 -3.40
C ILE A 220 -16.12 15.42 -4.09
N ARG A 221 -17.45 15.31 -4.16
CA ARG A 221 -18.11 14.19 -4.86
C ARG A 221 -17.79 14.17 -6.36
N ASP A 222 -17.74 15.32 -7.01
CA ASP A 222 -17.37 15.44 -8.42
C ASP A 222 -15.92 15.01 -8.63
N ARG A 223 -15.00 15.40 -7.72
CA ARG A 223 -13.59 14.95 -7.74
C ARG A 223 -13.47 13.46 -7.53
N MET A 224 -14.16 12.89 -6.54
CA MET A 224 -14.20 11.44 -6.30
C MET A 224 -14.73 10.68 -7.52
N ALA A 225 -15.81 11.16 -8.15
CA ALA A 225 -16.35 10.56 -9.37
C ALA A 225 -15.35 10.62 -10.54
N LYS A 226 -14.58 11.70 -10.66
CA LYS A 226 -13.50 11.81 -11.65
C LYS A 226 -12.37 10.83 -11.37
N LEU A 227 -11.90 10.74 -10.13
CA LEU A 227 -10.83 9.81 -9.72
C LEU A 227 -11.24 8.35 -9.95
N ARG A 228 -12.47 7.96 -9.58
CA ARG A 228 -13.01 6.62 -9.86
C ARG A 228 -12.99 6.28 -11.35
N ARG A 229 -13.34 7.24 -12.21
CA ARG A 229 -13.27 7.07 -13.67
C ARG A 229 -11.83 6.95 -14.16
N GLU A 230 -10.89 7.74 -13.62
CA GLU A 230 -9.48 7.67 -13.98
C GLU A 230 -8.88 6.31 -13.58
N ILE A 231 -9.14 5.82 -12.35
CA ILE A 231 -8.70 4.51 -11.88
C ILE A 231 -9.28 3.39 -12.76
N LYS A 232 -10.57 3.46 -13.08
CA LYS A 232 -11.22 2.50 -13.98
C LYS A 232 -10.62 2.52 -15.39
N ALA A 233 -10.25 3.69 -15.90
CA ALA A 233 -9.62 3.82 -17.22
C ALA A 233 -8.19 3.24 -17.28
N MET A 234 -7.53 3.05 -16.14
CA MET A 234 -6.22 2.40 -16.07
C MET A 234 -6.31 0.86 -16.04
N ALA A 235 -7.49 0.29 -15.72
CA ALA A 235 -7.70 -1.16 -15.64
C ALA A 235 -7.36 -1.92 -16.94
N PRO A 236 -7.75 -1.47 -18.16
CA PRO A 236 -7.44 -2.19 -19.40
C PRO A 236 -5.93 -2.37 -19.66
N ALA A 237 -5.11 -1.39 -19.29
CA ALA A 237 -3.65 -1.49 -19.43
C ALA A 237 -3.07 -2.57 -18.49
N ARG A 238 -3.65 -2.73 -17.31
CA ARG A 238 -3.31 -3.83 -16.38
C ARG A 238 -3.75 -5.18 -16.93
N GLU A 239 -4.99 -5.29 -17.42
CA GLU A 239 -5.53 -6.51 -18.01
C GLU A 239 -4.71 -6.96 -19.24
N THR A 240 -4.25 -6.04 -20.06
CA THR A 240 -3.36 -6.35 -21.20
C THR A 240 -2.03 -6.93 -20.74
N LYS A 241 -1.41 -6.34 -19.70
CA LYS A 241 -0.18 -6.88 -19.09
C LYS A 241 -0.41 -8.23 -18.42
N ARG A 242 -1.59 -8.42 -17.79
CA ARG A 242 -2.02 -9.69 -17.17
C ARG A 242 -2.28 -10.76 -18.23
N GLY A 243 -3.03 -10.45 -19.26
CA GLY A 243 -3.33 -11.37 -20.36
C GLY A 243 -2.09 -11.83 -21.13
N SER A 244 -1.02 -11.04 -21.18
CA SER A 244 0.27 -11.44 -21.70
C SER A 244 0.95 -12.47 -20.79
N ARG A 245 0.86 -12.31 -19.47
CA ARG A 245 1.39 -13.27 -18.46
C ARG A 245 0.61 -14.58 -18.48
N GLN A 246 -0.72 -14.54 -18.52
CA GLN A 246 -1.59 -15.72 -18.57
C GLN A 246 -1.43 -16.51 -19.87
N ARG A 247 -1.21 -15.84 -21.01
CA ARG A 247 -0.93 -16.51 -22.28
C ARG A 247 0.43 -17.19 -22.30
N GLY A 248 1.39 -16.69 -21.52
CA GLY A 248 2.71 -17.31 -21.32
C GLY A 248 2.71 -18.45 -20.30
N ALA A 249 1.59 -18.76 -19.64
CA ALA A 249 1.49 -19.76 -18.57
C ALA A 249 2.53 -19.57 -17.44
N ILE A 250 2.98 -18.33 -17.23
CA ILE A 250 3.94 -18.03 -16.16
C ILE A 250 3.18 -17.97 -14.83
N ALA A 251 3.52 -18.87 -13.92
CA ALA A 251 2.94 -18.89 -12.57
C ALA A 251 3.25 -17.59 -11.82
N SER A 252 2.32 -17.17 -10.98
CA SER A 252 2.46 -15.94 -10.20
C SER A 252 2.39 -16.19 -8.69
N VAL A 253 3.27 -15.55 -7.96
CA VAL A 253 3.36 -15.62 -6.51
C VAL A 253 3.18 -14.22 -5.95
N ALA A 254 2.20 -14.04 -5.08
CA ALA A 254 2.00 -12.78 -4.36
C ALA A 254 2.66 -12.84 -2.99
N ILE A 255 3.40 -11.80 -2.63
CA ILE A 255 3.99 -11.66 -1.29
C ILE A 255 3.06 -10.76 -0.47
N ALA A 256 2.39 -11.32 0.50
CA ALA A 256 1.55 -10.61 1.45
C ALA A 256 2.16 -10.68 2.85
N GLY A 257 1.78 -9.76 3.72
CA GLY A 257 2.25 -9.78 5.10
C GLY A 257 2.19 -8.41 5.75
N TYR A 258 2.46 -8.39 7.02
CA TYR A 258 2.43 -7.19 7.83
C TYR A 258 3.49 -6.17 7.37
N THR A 259 3.29 -4.89 7.70
CA THR A 259 4.32 -3.87 7.44
C THR A 259 5.61 -4.22 8.17
N ASN A 260 6.73 -3.93 7.55
CA ASN A 260 8.08 -4.23 8.08
C ASN A 260 8.37 -5.73 8.36
N ALA A 261 7.56 -6.67 7.85
CA ALA A 261 7.85 -8.11 7.93
C ALA A 261 9.02 -8.56 7.04
N GLY A 262 9.53 -7.65 6.19
CA GLY A 262 10.65 -7.91 5.29
C GLY A 262 10.24 -8.47 3.93
N LYS A 263 9.05 -8.13 3.42
CA LYS A 263 8.55 -8.57 2.10
C LYS A 263 9.48 -8.19 0.95
N SER A 264 9.86 -6.91 0.87
CA SER A 264 10.75 -6.40 -0.18
C SER A 264 12.18 -6.94 -0.03
N SER A 265 12.64 -7.17 1.21
CA SER A 265 13.92 -7.84 1.49
C SER A 265 13.90 -9.29 0.99
N LEU A 266 12.78 -9.99 1.23
CA LEU A 266 12.59 -11.37 0.75
C LEU A 266 12.54 -11.44 -0.77
N LEU A 267 11.84 -10.50 -1.43
CA LEU A 267 11.84 -10.37 -2.88
C LEU A 267 13.26 -10.21 -3.43
N ASN A 268 14.07 -9.35 -2.82
CA ASN A 268 15.48 -9.17 -3.20
C ASN A 268 16.31 -10.44 -3.00
N ALA A 269 16.12 -11.12 -1.86
CA ALA A 269 16.86 -12.34 -1.55
C ALA A 269 16.56 -13.48 -2.53
N ILE A 270 15.30 -13.62 -2.98
CA ILE A 270 14.89 -14.66 -3.94
C ILE A 270 15.34 -14.31 -5.36
N THR A 271 15.25 -13.04 -5.76
CA THR A 271 15.47 -12.63 -7.17
C THR A 271 16.88 -12.13 -7.46
N GLY A 272 17.70 -11.91 -6.45
CA GLY A 272 19.00 -11.25 -6.58
C GLY A 272 18.91 -9.77 -6.96
N ALA A 273 17.71 -9.17 -6.92
CA ALA A 273 17.52 -7.77 -7.21
C ALA A 273 18.05 -6.87 -6.08
N GLN A 274 18.44 -5.64 -6.42
CA GLN A 274 18.87 -4.63 -5.45
C GLN A 274 17.82 -3.51 -5.38
N ILE A 275 16.61 -3.84 -4.93
CA ILE A 275 15.61 -2.81 -4.65
C ILE A 275 15.99 -2.16 -3.33
N MET A 276 15.92 -0.83 -3.30
CA MET A 276 16.14 -0.10 -2.04
C MET A 276 15.07 -0.51 -1.02
N VAL A 277 15.50 -1.13 0.05
CA VAL A 277 14.66 -1.50 1.19
C VAL A 277 14.81 -0.41 2.24
N GLN A 278 13.69 0.16 2.67
CA GLN A 278 13.64 1.12 3.77
C GLN A 278 13.05 0.42 5.00
N ASP A 279 13.66 0.65 6.14
CA ASP A 279 13.12 0.18 7.44
C ASP A 279 12.03 1.16 7.91
N ALA A 280 10.93 1.17 7.16
CA ALA A 280 9.79 2.05 7.40
C ALA A 280 8.50 1.27 7.11
N LEU A 281 7.44 1.62 7.85
CA LEU A 281 6.11 1.05 7.59
C LEU A 281 5.60 1.56 6.23
N PHE A 282 4.92 0.71 5.48
CA PHE A 282 4.42 1.02 4.13
C PHE A 282 5.48 1.47 3.12
N ALA A 283 6.71 0.93 3.22
CA ALA A 283 7.78 1.25 2.27
C ALA A 283 7.44 0.90 0.82
N THR A 284 6.58 -0.10 0.61
CA THR A 284 6.03 -0.49 -0.69
C THR A 284 4.54 -0.19 -0.72
N LEU A 285 4.13 0.73 -1.59
CA LEU A 285 2.72 1.04 -1.87
C LEU A 285 2.34 0.55 -3.27
N ASP A 286 3.18 0.83 -4.26
CA ASP A 286 2.98 0.37 -5.63
C ASP A 286 3.52 -1.06 -5.79
N PRO A 287 2.75 -2.00 -6.37
CA PRO A 287 3.20 -3.38 -6.55
C PRO A 287 4.47 -3.46 -7.41
N THR A 288 5.43 -4.22 -6.94
CA THR A 288 6.67 -4.49 -7.67
C THR A 288 6.69 -5.93 -8.13
N VAL A 289 6.71 -6.16 -9.44
CA VAL A 289 6.75 -7.49 -10.05
C VAL A 289 8.16 -7.82 -10.51
N ARG A 290 8.67 -9.00 -10.14
CA ARG A 290 9.96 -9.52 -10.57
C ARG A 290 9.83 -10.96 -11.05
N ARG A 291 10.72 -11.36 -11.95
CA ARG A 291 10.84 -12.75 -12.38
C ARG A 291 11.85 -13.48 -11.50
N ALA A 292 11.52 -14.73 -11.20
CA ALA A 292 12.41 -15.67 -10.53
C ALA A 292 12.30 -17.02 -11.22
N SER A 293 13.23 -17.91 -10.93
CA SER A 293 13.25 -19.28 -11.48
C SER A 293 13.27 -20.29 -10.34
N THR A 294 12.55 -21.37 -10.52
CA THR A 294 12.63 -22.55 -9.65
C THR A 294 13.92 -23.32 -9.92
N PRO A 295 14.36 -24.20 -9.03
CA PRO A 295 15.55 -25.05 -9.24
C PRO A 295 15.46 -25.93 -10.50
N ASP A 296 14.25 -26.31 -10.90
CA ASP A 296 13.95 -27.08 -12.12
C ASP A 296 13.82 -26.20 -13.39
N GLY A 297 14.12 -24.91 -13.31
CA GLY A 297 14.20 -23.97 -14.44
C GLY A 297 12.89 -23.32 -14.85
N ARG A 298 11.76 -23.60 -14.17
CA ARG A 298 10.49 -22.92 -14.44
C ARG A 298 10.55 -21.47 -13.99
N VAL A 299 10.11 -20.55 -14.86
CA VAL A 299 10.02 -19.13 -14.54
C VAL A 299 8.68 -18.81 -13.87
N TYR A 300 8.72 -18.03 -12.85
CA TYR A 300 7.52 -17.50 -12.19
C TYR A 300 7.70 -16.01 -11.84
N THR A 301 6.61 -15.33 -11.55
CA THR A 301 6.64 -13.93 -11.13
C THR A 301 6.40 -13.84 -9.64
N LEU A 302 7.16 -12.96 -8.98
CA LEU A 302 6.96 -12.54 -7.60
C LEU A 302 6.44 -11.12 -7.60
N THR A 303 5.33 -10.88 -6.90
CA THR A 303 4.73 -9.56 -6.75
C THR A 303 4.79 -9.16 -5.29
N ASP A 304 5.55 -8.10 -4.96
CA ASP A 304 5.51 -7.46 -3.65
C ASP A 304 4.27 -6.60 -3.55
N THR A 305 3.56 -6.70 -2.43
CA THR A 305 2.32 -5.97 -2.20
C THR A 305 2.45 -4.98 -1.05
N VAL A 306 1.43 -4.16 -0.89
CA VAL A 306 1.29 -3.24 0.25
C VAL A 306 1.35 -4.01 1.57
N GLY A 307 2.06 -3.45 2.55
CA GLY A 307 2.07 -4.01 3.90
C GLY A 307 0.75 -3.77 4.63
N PHE A 308 0.35 -4.73 5.44
CA PHE A 308 -0.83 -4.62 6.30
C PHE A 308 -0.47 -4.09 7.69
N VAL A 309 -1.43 -3.49 8.36
CA VAL A 309 -1.37 -3.06 9.76
C VAL A 309 -2.66 -3.47 10.46
N ARG A 310 -2.68 -3.44 11.79
CA ARG A 310 -3.92 -3.58 12.56
C ARG A 310 -4.88 -2.47 12.22
N ASN A 311 -6.17 -2.80 12.20
CA ASN A 311 -7.24 -1.84 11.94
C ASN A 311 -7.01 -1.01 10.67
N LEU A 312 -6.62 -1.69 9.57
CA LEU A 312 -6.50 -1.01 8.27
C LEU A 312 -7.86 -0.41 7.89
N PRO A 313 -7.94 0.90 7.63
CA PRO A 313 -9.21 1.55 7.30
C PRO A 313 -9.88 0.95 6.06
N HIS A 314 -11.20 0.77 6.11
CA HIS A 314 -11.97 0.23 4.97
C HIS A 314 -11.84 1.08 3.72
N GLU A 315 -11.75 2.39 3.86
CA GLU A 315 -11.54 3.33 2.76
C GLU A 315 -10.24 3.03 2.00
N LEU A 316 -9.20 2.61 2.73
CA LEU A 316 -7.94 2.20 2.13
C LEU A 316 -8.04 0.83 1.45
N ILE A 317 -8.72 -0.13 2.05
CA ILE A 317 -8.95 -1.45 1.43
C ILE A 317 -9.69 -1.28 0.11
N GLU A 318 -10.75 -0.46 0.05
CA GLU A 318 -11.47 -0.17 -1.18
C GLU A 318 -10.62 0.59 -2.21
N ALA A 319 -9.86 1.60 -1.78
CA ALA A 319 -8.99 2.36 -2.66
C ALA A 319 -7.90 1.49 -3.29
N PHE A 320 -7.31 0.56 -2.51
CA PHE A 320 -6.27 -0.37 -2.99
C PHE A 320 -6.81 -1.70 -3.50
N ARG A 321 -8.13 -1.85 -3.63
CA ARG A 321 -8.76 -3.08 -4.13
C ARG A 321 -8.11 -3.59 -5.43
N SER A 322 -7.80 -2.69 -6.36
CA SER A 322 -7.13 -3.06 -7.61
C SER A 322 -5.71 -3.61 -7.43
N THR A 323 -5.00 -3.18 -6.40
CA THR A 323 -3.68 -3.68 -6.03
C THR A 323 -3.80 -5.02 -5.29
N LEU A 324 -4.81 -5.15 -4.44
CA LEU A 324 -5.13 -6.38 -3.74
C LEU A 324 -5.71 -7.47 -4.67
N GLU A 325 -6.36 -7.09 -5.76
CA GLU A 325 -6.78 -8.02 -6.84
C GLU A 325 -5.61 -8.75 -7.50
N GLU A 326 -4.38 -8.20 -7.45
CA GLU A 326 -3.18 -8.94 -7.89
C GLU A 326 -2.92 -10.16 -6.99
N VAL A 327 -3.26 -10.09 -5.70
CA VAL A 327 -3.18 -11.22 -4.77
C VAL A 327 -4.22 -12.28 -5.13
N ALA A 328 -5.45 -11.87 -5.46
CA ALA A 328 -6.55 -12.77 -5.85
C ALA A 328 -6.29 -13.56 -7.15
N GLN A 329 -5.31 -13.14 -7.94
CA GLN A 329 -4.94 -13.78 -9.20
C GLN A 329 -3.62 -14.54 -9.13
N ALA A 330 -3.02 -14.62 -7.95
CA ALA A 330 -1.81 -15.39 -7.74
C ALA A 330 -2.11 -16.90 -7.67
N ASP A 331 -1.14 -17.70 -8.06
CA ASP A 331 -1.19 -19.16 -7.90
C ASP A 331 -0.73 -19.60 -6.50
N LEU A 332 -0.02 -18.73 -5.79
CA LEU A 332 0.47 -18.96 -4.45
C LEU A 332 0.60 -17.63 -3.70
N ILE A 333 0.23 -17.61 -2.43
CA ILE A 333 0.47 -16.50 -1.52
C ILE A 333 1.63 -16.86 -0.58
N LEU A 334 2.69 -16.05 -0.59
CA LEU A 334 3.72 -16.08 0.46
C LEU A 334 3.31 -15.11 1.56
N HIS A 335 2.86 -15.64 2.67
CA HIS A 335 2.51 -14.84 3.83
C HIS A 335 3.74 -14.64 4.72
N VAL A 336 4.38 -13.50 4.58
CA VAL A 336 5.61 -13.15 5.30
C VAL A 336 5.29 -12.61 6.68
N VAL A 337 5.85 -13.22 7.70
CA VAL A 337 5.64 -12.91 9.11
C VAL A 337 6.99 -12.60 9.76
N ASP A 338 7.07 -11.53 10.52
CA ASP A 338 8.22 -11.21 11.36
C ASP A 338 8.25 -12.14 12.58
N ALA A 339 9.14 -13.12 12.57
CA ALA A 339 9.26 -14.11 13.64
C ALA A 339 9.81 -13.52 14.95
N ALA A 340 10.49 -12.38 14.90
CA ALA A 340 11.03 -11.69 16.07
C ALA A 340 10.03 -10.68 16.68
N HIS A 341 8.85 -10.49 16.05
CA HIS A 341 7.84 -9.61 16.58
C HIS A 341 7.24 -10.17 17.89
N PRO A 342 6.89 -9.32 18.87
CA PRO A 342 6.28 -9.79 20.13
C PRO A 342 4.94 -10.51 19.97
N ASP A 343 4.19 -10.25 18.89
CA ASP A 343 2.90 -10.87 18.58
C ASP A 343 2.80 -11.31 17.10
N PRO A 344 3.54 -12.35 16.69
CA PRO A 344 3.48 -12.83 15.30
C PRO A 344 2.11 -13.42 14.94
N VAL A 345 1.46 -14.09 15.91
CA VAL A 345 0.14 -14.73 15.71
C VAL A 345 -0.95 -13.70 15.45
N GLY A 346 -0.92 -12.57 16.16
CA GLY A 346 -1.84 -11.46 15.93
C GLY A 346 -1.62 -10.83 14.56
N GLN A 347 -0.37 -10.72 14.09
CA GLN A 347 -0.07 -10.26 12.74
C GLN A 347 -0.62 -11.20 11.66
N ILE A 348 -0.45 -12.52 11.82
CA ILE A 348 -1.02 -13.53 10.91
C ILE A 348 -2.54 -13.37 10.82
N SER A 349 -3.21 -13.27 11.96
CA SER A 349 -4.66 -13.13 12.02
C SER A 349 -5.14 -11.84 11.34
N ALA A 350 -4.47 -10.73 11.56
CA ALA A 350 -4.81 -9.44 10.94
C ALA A 350 -4.69 -9.48 9.40
N VAL A 351 -3.63 -10.09 8.88
CA VAL A 351 -3.44 -10.23 7.43
C VAL A 351 -4.49 -11.16 6.83
N ARG A 352 -4.75 -12.32 7.45
CA ARG A 352 -5.75 -13.28 6.98
C ARG A 352 -7.16 -12.68 6.98
N GLN A 353 -7.48 -11.82 7.95
CA GLN A 353 -8.77 -11.12 7.99
C GLN A 353 -8.94 -10.21 6.77
N VAL A 354 -7.93 -9.42 6.41
CA VAL A 354 -7.99 -8.56 5.23
C VAL A 354 -8.01 -9.38 3.94
N LEU A 355 -7.23 -10.46 3.85
CA LEU A 355 -7.24 -11.35 2.69
C LEU A 355 -8.58 -12.04 2.49
N ALA A 356 -9.30 -12.37 3.57
CA ALA A 356 -10.63 -12.98 3.50
C ALA A 356 -11.71 -12.04 2.91
N ASP A 357 -11.49 -10.72 2.97
CA ASP A 357 -12.38 -9.73 2.37
C ASP A 357 -12.17 -9.57 0.85
N ILE A 358 -11.20 -10.29 0.27
CA ILE A 358 -10.87 -10.24 -1.16
C ILE A 358 -11.45 -11.48 -1.86
N ASP A 359 -12.39 -11.28 -2.77
CA ASP A 359 -13.02 -12.36 -3.51
C ASP A 359 -11.97 -13.20 -4.28
N GLY A 360 -12.03 -14.52 -4.15
CA GLY A 360 -11.19 -15.47 -4.88
C GLY A 360 -9.88 -15.87 -4.18
N VAL A 361 -9.51 -15.21 -3.09
CA VAL A 361 -8.29 -15.53 -2.33
C VAL A 361 -8.43 -16.83 -1.53
N GLU A 362 -9.63 -17.20 -1.13
CA GLU A 362 -9.93 -18.40 -0.36
C GLU A 362 -9.49 -19.73 -1.00
N ASN A 363 -9.31 -19.74 -2.33
CA ASN A 363 -8.90 -20.92 -3.08
C ASN A 363 -7.39 -20.95 -3.40
N ILE A 364 -6.66 -19.90 -3.02
CA ILE A 364 -5.23 -19.79 -3.31
C ILE A 364 -4.43 -20.42 -2.16
N PRO A 365 -3.50 -21.35 -2.44
CA PRO A 365 -2.64 -21.90 -1.40
C PRO A 365 -1.80 -20.82 -0.72
N GLU A 366 -1.72 -20.87 0.61
CA GLU A 366 -0.92 -19.98 1.44
C GLU A 366 0.30 -20.73 1.96
N LEU A 367 1.48 -20.15 1.82
CA LEU A 367 2.71 -20.58 2.47
C LEU A 367 3.16 -19.51 3.46
N VAL A 368 3.14 -19.84 4.74
CA VAL A 368 3.63 -18.93 5.79
C VAL A 368 5.16 -18.94 5.81
N VAL A 369 5.76 -17.77 5.77
CA VAL A 369 7.21 -17.57 5.78
C VAL A 369 7.60 -16.78 7.01
N PHE A 370 8.15 -17.45 8.01
CA PHE A 370 8.71 -16.82 9.20
C PHE A 370 10.06 -16.21 8.88
N ASN A 371 10.07 -14.91 8.65
CA ASN A 371 11.27 -14.14 8.32
C ASN A 371 11.92 -13.55 9.58
N LYS A 372 13.13 -13.00 9.45
CA LYS A 372 13.96 -12.46 10.53
C LYS A 372 14.34 -13.51 11.59
N ALA A 373 14.52 -14.75 11.15
CA ALA A 373 14.91 -15.86 12.04
C ALA A 373 16.24 -15.65 12.75
N ASP A 374 17.09 -14.74 12.26
CA ASP A 374 18.33 -14.31 12.87
C ASP A 374 18.12 -13.49 14.16
N LEU A 375 16.94 -12.87 14.31
CA LEU A 375 16.56 -12.07 15.48
C LEU A 375 15.59 -12.78 16.42
N ALA A 376 14.97 -13.87 15.98
CA ALA A 376 13.95 -14.59 16.72
C ALA A 376 14.53 -15.59 17.72
N ASP A 377 13.84 -15.78 18.86
CA ASP A 377 14.20 -16.83 19.80
C ASP A 377 13.92 -18.22 19.18
N PRO A 378 14.87 -19.17 19.24
CA PRO A 378 14.68 -20.52 18.72
C PRO A 378 13.48 -21.27 19.32
N VAL A 379 13.13 -21.02 20.58
CA VAL A 379 11.98 -21.65 21.26
C VAL A 379 10.68 -21.12 20.67
N ASP A 380 10.57 -19.82 20.45
CA ASP A 380 9.42 -19.18 19.85
C ASP A 380 9.22 -19.69 18.41
N LEU A 381 10.29 -19.85 17.64
CA LEU A 381 10.24 -20.40 16.28
C LEU A 381 9.65 -21.82 16.25
N VAL A 382 9.97 -22.69 17.21
CA VAL A 382 9.39 -24.04 17.32
C VAL A 382 7.90 -23.93 17.60
N GLY A 383 7.49 -23.05 18.50
CA GLY A 383 6.07 -22.81 18.82
C GLY A 383 5.28 -22.30 17.60
N LEU A 384 5.85 -21.38 16.83
CA LEU A 384 5.24 -20.84 15.61
C LEU A 384 5.08 -21.92 14.53
N ARG A 385 6.10 -22.73 14.28
CA ARG A 385 6.04 -23.85 13.34
C ARG A 385 5.02 -24.92 13.71
N THR A 386 4.82 -25.15 15.00
CA THR A 386 3.80 -26.09 15.48
C THR A 386 2.39 -25.57 15.17
N ARG A 387 2.17 -24.28 15.26
CA ARG A 387 0.87 -23.65 14.93
C ARG A 387 0.63 -23.56 13.43
N GLU A 388 1.70 -23.34 12.65
CA GLU A 388 1.66 -23.21 11.20
C GLU A 388 2.54 -24.31 10.56
N PRO A 389 2.02 -25.56 10.42
CA PRO A 389 2.80 -26.70 9.92
C PRO A 389 3.27 -26.49 8.46
N ASN A 390 2.48 -25.77 7.66
CA ASN A 390 2.84 -25.40 6.28
C ASN A 390 3.61 -24.07 6.28
N SER A 391 4.79 -24.06 6.89
CA SER A 391 5.61 -22.86 7.00
C SER A 391 7.09 -23.15 6.73
N VAL A 392 7.81 -22.08 6.33
CA VAL A 392 9.26 -22.08 6.14
C VAL A 392 9.88 -20.98 7.00
N VAL A 393 11.01 -21.26 7.63
CA VAL A 393 11.76 -20.30 8.44
C VAL A 393 12.94 -19.77 7.64
N VAL A 394 13.02 -18.44 7.51
CA VAL A 394 14.06 -17.78 6.72
C VAL A 394 14.62 -16.56 7.42
N SER A 395 15.78 -16.11 6.97
CA SER A 395 16.28 -14.75 7.19
C SER A 395 16.65 -14.16 5.84
N ALA A 396 15.85 -13.22 5.37
CA ALA A 396 16.14 -12.50 4.13
C ALA A 396 17.46 -11.68 4.24
N TYR A 397 17.86 -11.33 5.46
CA TYR A 397 19.09 -10.59 5.73
C TYR A 397 20.34 -11.47 5.59
N THR A 398 20.33 -12.66 6.17
CA THR A 398 21.48 -13.59 6.16
C THR A 398 21.47 -14.56 4.98
N GLY A 399 20.35 -14.69 4.27
CA GLY A 399 20.13 -15.68 3.21
C GLY A 399 19.75 -17.07 3.72
N LYS A 400 19.73 -17.29 5.04
CA LYS A 400 19.39 -18.59 5.63
C LYS A 400 17.96 -19.01 5.28
N GLY A 401 17.78 -20.25 4.81
CA GLY A 401 16.48 -20.82 4.50
C GLY A 401 15.88 -20.39 3.16
N ILE A 402 16.52 -19.51 2.39
CA ILE A 402 16.01 -19.03 1.09
C ILE A 402 15.94 -20.16 0.08
N GLU A 403 16.94 -21.03 -0.01
CA GLU A 403 16.92 -22.21 -0.92
C GLU A 403 15.75 -23.14 -0.60
N GLN A 404 15.52 -23.45 0.66
CA GLN A 404 14.36 -24.27 1.11
C GLN A 404 13.03 -23.61 0.76
N LEU A 405 12.94 -22.28 0.88
CA LEU A 405 11.76 -21.53 0.48
C LEU A 405 11.52 -21.66 -1.02
N VAL A 406 12.54 -21.49 -1.85
CA VAL A 406 12.43 -21.60 -3.32
C VAL A 406 12.03 -23.02 -3.73
N GLU A 407 12.58 -24.05 -3.10
CA GLU A 407 12.16 -25.45 -3.30
C GLU A 407 10.68 -25.66 -2.94
N ARG A 408 10.24 -25.08 -1.81
CA ARG A 408 8.85 -25.19 -1.39
C ARG A 408 7.89 -24.46 -2.32
N ILE A 409 8.27 -23.29 -2.83
CA ILE A 409 7.54 -22.57 -3.87
C ILE A 409 7.42 -23.47 -5.12
N ALA A 410 8.50 -24.07 -5.59
CA ALA A 410 8.51 -24.96 -6.75
C ALA A 410 7.55 -26.16 -6.61
N GLN A 411 7.40 -26.69 -5.39
CA GLN A 411 6.47 -27.79 -5.10
C GLN A 411 5.00 -27.35 -5.14
N LEU A 412 4.71 -26.11 -4.69
CA LEU A 412 3.34 -25.59 -4.56
C LEU A 412 2.84 -24.92 -5.84
N LEU A 413 3.72 -24.43 -6.68
CA LEU A 413 3.33 -23.85 -7.96
C LEU A 413 2.69 -24.88 -8.88
N PRO A 414 1.66 -24.50 -9.66
CA PRO A 414 1.05 -25.38 -10.63
C PRO A 414 2.09 -25.89 -11.63
N ARG A 415 2.03 -27.19 -11.90
CA ARG A 415 2.87 -27.82 -12.92
C ARG A 415 2.11 -27.85 -14.23
N PRO A 416 2.81 -27.74 -15.38
CA PRO A 416 2.19 -27.91 -16.69
C PRO A 416 1.49 -29.28 -16.80
N GLU A 417 0.23 -29.27 -17.27
CA GLU A 417 -0.65 -30.45 -17.17
C GLU A 417 -0.49 -31.46 -18.32
N VAL A 418 0.05 -31.03 -19.47
CA VAL A 418 0.12 -31.86 -20.66
C VAL A 418 1.52 -32.41 -20.88
N MET A 419 1.65 -33.74 -20.81
CA MET A 419 2.87 -34.43 -21.19
C MET A 419 2.99 -34.48 -22.73
N VAL A 420 4.09 -33.99 -23.26
CA VAL A 420 4.50 -34.18 -24.65
C VAL A 420 5.73 -35.08 -24.73
N ASP A 421 5.76 -35.98 -25.70
CA ASP A 421 6.90 -36.84 -26.03
C ASP A 421 6.99 -36.87 -27.55
N LEU A 422 7.94 -36.11 -28.11
CA LEU A 422 8.01 -35.87 -29.54
C LEU A 422 9.42 -35.47 -29.99
N ILE A 423 9.67 -35.58 -31.29
CA ILE A 423 10.89 -35.05 -31.91
C ILE A 423 10.57 -33.71 -32.54
N LEU A 424 11.20 -32.65 -32.02
CA LEU A 424 11.06 -31.30 -32.54
C LEU A 424 12.14 -31.04 -33.59
N PRO A 425 11.80 -30.58 -34.80
CA PRO A 425 12.79 -30.21 -35.80
C PRO A 425 13.75 -29.13 -35.31
N TYR A 426 15.00 -29.17 -35.67
CA TYR A 426 16.01 -28.16 -35.29
C TYR A 426 15.67 -26.75 -35.74
N SER A 427 14.85 -26.59 -36.79
CA SER A 427 14.34 -25.32 -37.26
C SER A 427 13.38 -24.61 -36.29
N ARG A 428 12.88 -25.35 -35.28
CA ARG A 428 11.91 -24.83 -34.27
C ARG A 428 12.55 -24.63 -32.90
N GLY A 429 13.75 -24.06 -32.88
CA GLY A 429 14.41 -23.64 -31.66
C GLY A 429 13.63 -22.59 -30.86
N ASP A 430 12.73 -21.84 -31.52
CA ASP A 430 11.77 -20.92 -30.90
C ASP A 430 10.85 -21.64 -29.92
N LEU A 431 10.32 -22.80 -30.28
CA LEU A 431 9.47 -23.61 -29.41
C LEU A 431 10.26 -24.25 -28.26
N LEU A 432 11.48 -24.71 -28.56
CA LEU A 432 12.35 -25.28 -27.55
C LEU A 432 12.71 -24.28 -26.46
N ALA A 433 13.01 -23.02 -26.84
CA ALA A 433 13.24 -21.94 -25.88
C ALA A 433 12.01 -21.69 -24.98
N ARG A 434 10.80 -21.73 -25.55
CA ARG A 434 9.56 -21.59 -24.77
C ARG A 434 9.35 -22.76 -23.82
N VAL A 435 9.73 -24.00 -24.21
CA VAL A 435 9.65 -25.12 -23.26
C VAL A 435 10.63 -24.96 -22.11
N HIS A 436 11.81 -24.38 -22.36
CA HIS A 436 12.77 -24.05 -21.29
C HIS A 436 12.25 -22.94 -20.36
N GLU A 437 11.47 -22.00 -20.88
CA GLU A 437 10.90 -20.90 -20.07
C GLU A 437 9.64 -21.34 -19.31
N ASP A 438 8.74 -22.10 -19.94
CA ASP A 438 7.38 -22.33 -19.47
C ASP A 438 7.06 -23.80 -19.15
N GLY A 439 8.00 -24.74 -19.38
CA GLY A 439 7.78 -26.17 -19.25
C GLY A 439 8.69 -26.86 -18.23
N ASP A 440 8.31 -28.08 -17.87
CA ASP A 440 9.09 -28.97 -17.01
C ASP A 440 9.68 -30.09 -17.92
N ILE A 441 10.98 -30.03 -18.19
CA ILE A 441 11.66 -30.92 -19.12
C ILE A 441 12.11 -32.16 -18.37
N GLU A 442 11.60 -33.35 -18.78
CA GLU A 442 12.04 -34.64 -18.26
C GLU A 442 13.19 -35.25 -19.10
N ILE A 443 13.09 -35.14 -20.42
CA ILE A 443 14.12 -35.66 -21.38
C ILE A 443 14.36 -34.62 -22.46
N LEU A 444 15.61 -34.34 -22.73
CA LEU A 444 16.05 -33.53 -23.87
C LEU A 444 17.30 -34.13 -24.45
N GLU A 445 17.15 -34.73 -25.64
CA GLU A 445 18.24 -35.42 -26.36
C GLU A 445 18.29 -34.93 -27.79
N TYR A 446 19.50 -34.76 -28.31
CA TYR A 446 19.71 -34.39 -29.71
C TYR A 446 19.87 -35.66 -30.54
N VAL A 447 18.91 -35.90 -31.42
CA VAL A 447 18.89 -37.08 -32.33
C VAL A 447 18.99 -36.63 -33.77
N GLU A 448 19.32 -37.55 -34.70
CA GLU A 448 19.53 -37.21 -36.10
C GLU A 448 18.33 -36.52 -36.78
N ALA A 449 17.13 -36.76 -36.29
CA ALA A 449 15.88 -36.21 -36.80
C ALA A 449 15.46 -34.86 -36.18
N GLY A 450 16.14 -34.39 -35.13
CA GLY A 450 15.77 -33.19 -34.39
C GLY A 450 16.12 -33.33 -32.91
N THR A 451 15.40 -32.62 -32.08
CA THR A 451 15.50 -32.70 -30.63
C THR A 451 14.37 -33.57 -30.07
N HIS A 452 14.72 -34.71 -29.47
CA HIS A 452 13.77 -35.53 -28.72
C HIS A 452 13.46 -34.81 -27.43
N LEU A 453 12.20 -34.44 -27.24
CA LEU A 453 11.70 -33.66 -26.14
C LEU A 453 10.58 -34.40 -25.42
N ARG A 454 10.81 -34.73 -24.14
CA ARG A 454 9.76 -35.16 -23.23
C ARG A 454 9.62 -34.13 -22.14
N ALA A 455 8.47 -33.45 -22.11
CA ALA A 455 8.24 -32.37 -21.22
C ALA A 455 6.77 -32.24 -20.82
N ARG A 456 6.51 -31.69 -19.67
CA ARG A 456 5.18 -31.24 -19.27
C ARG A 456 5.05 -29.76 -19.64
N VAL A 457 4.02 -29.43 -20.38
CA VAL A 457 3.82 -28.07 -20.87
C VAL A 457 2.34 -27.69 -20.82
N HIS A 458 2.10 -26.39 -20.86
CA HIS A 458 0.73 -25.85 -20.93
C HIS A 458 0.04 -26.36 -22.24
N PRO A 459 -1.30 -26.61 -22.22
CA PRO A 459 -2.05 -27.10 -23.36
C PRO A 459 -1.83 -26.34 -24.67
N GLY A 460 -1.72 -25.00 -24.62
CA GLY A 460 -1.46 -24.18 -25.79
C GLY A 460 -0.07 -24.42 -26.42
N LEU A 461 0.97 -24.59 -25.60
CA LEU A 461 2.32 -24.92 -26.06
C LEU A 461 2.39 -26.37 -26.55
N ALA A 462 1.70 -27.29 -25.88
CA ALA A 462 1.60 -28.69 -26.31
C ALA A 462 1.01 -28.81 -27.74
N SER A 463 -0.03 -28.02 -28.04
CA SER A 463 -0.62 -27.99 -29.38
C SER A 463 0.36 -27.48 -30.43
N ALA A 464 1.10 -26.39 -30.13
CA ALA A 464 2.11 -25.84 -31.02
C ALA A 464 3.28 -26.84 -31.28
N LEU A 465 3.74 -27.54 -30.25
CA LEU A 465 4.79 -28.56 -30.33
C LEU A 465 4.35 -29.75 -31.16
N LYS A 466 3.13 -30.27 -30.96
CA LYS A 466 2.56 -31.35 -31.74
C LYS A 466 2.42 -30.98 -33.22
N GLN A 467 1.95 -29.78 -33.54
CA GLN A 467 1.87 -29.30 -34.92
C GLN A 467 3.24 -29.17 -35.57
N ALA A 468 4.24 -28.67 -34.87
CA ALA A 468 5.60 -28.55 -35.39
C ALA A 468 6.25 -29.91 -35.63
N ALA A 469 6.03 -30.91 -34.78
CA ALA A 469 6.51 -32.28 -34.95
C ALA A 469 5.86 -32.95 -36.15
N LEU A 470 4.55 -32.78 -36.38
CA LEU A 470 3.82 -33.29 -37.54
C LEU A 470 4.30 -32.66 -38.85
N ALA A 471 4.54 -31.34 -38.86
CA ALA A 471 5.06 -30.64 -40.04
C ALA A 471 6.48 -31.13 -40.44
N GLY A 472 7.32 -31.48 -39.47
CA GLY A 472 8.66 -32.05 -39.73
C GLY A 472 8.65 -33.48 -40.24
N SER A 473 7.61 -34.27 -39.93
CA SER A 473 7.44 -35.63 -40.45
C SER A 473 6.89 -35.68 -41.89
N GLY A 474 6.15 -34.64 -42.31
CA GLY A 474 5.53 -34.58 -43.66
C GLY A 474 6.48 -34.22 -44.78
N THR A 475 7.67 -33.69 -44.51
CA THR A 475 8.66 -33.31 -45.56
C THR A 475 9.53 -34.47 -46.03
N ARG A 476 9.48 -35.65 -45.41
CA ARG A 476 10.24 -36.84 -45.83
C ARG A 476 9.54 -37.73 -46.86
N GLY A 477 8.28 -37.42 -47.25
CA GLY A 477 7.46 -38.25 -48.14
C GLY A 477 7.42 -37.84 -49.61
N ALA A 478 8.05 -36.71 -50.02
CA ALA A 478 7.86 -36.16 -51.36
C ALA A 478 9.05 -36.33 -52.34
N ASP A 479 10.10 -37.07 -51.95
CA ASP A 479 11.26 -37.27 -52.88
C ASP A 479 11.62 -38.74 -53.08
N ARG A 480 10.65 -39.53 -53.54
CA ARG A 480 10.86 -40.84 -54.19
C ARG A 480 9.81 -41.06 -55.26
N GLY A 481 10.12 -40.65 -56.48
CA GLY A 481 9.30 -41.02 -57.61
C GLY A 481 9.72 -40.34 -58.88
N GLY A 482 10.56 -41.04 -59.69
CA GLY A 482 10.72 -40.65 -61.09
C GLY A 482 12.11 -40.82 -61.66
N VAL A 483 12.60 -42.06 -61.71
CA VAL A 483 13.54 -42.45 -62.77
C VAL A 483 12.90 -43.62 -63.48
N GLU A 484 12.33 -43.41 -64.64
CA GLU A 484 12.08 -44.47 -65.63
C GLU A 484 13.18 -44.45 -66.67
N PRO A 485 13.63 -45.64 -67.12
CA PRO A 485 14.60 -45.74 -68.17
C PRO A 485 13.90 -46.01 -69.54
N ASN A 486 14.25 -45.22 -70.49
CA ASN A 486 14.52 -45.72 -71.86
C ASN A 486 15.17 -44.62 -72.70
#